data_a8ff76c0206fc6785e576dc07a600290
#
_entry.id   a8ff76c0206fc6785e576dc07a600290
#
_cell.length_a   1.000
_cell.length_b   1.000
_cell.length_c   1.000
_cell.angle_alpha   90.00
_cell.angle_beta   90.00
_cell.angle_gamma   90.00
#
_symmetry.space_group_name_H-M   'P 1'
#
loop_
_entity.id
_entity.type
_entity.pdbx_description
1 polymer ?
#
loop_
_entity_poly.entity_id
_entity_poly.type
_entity_poly.pdbx_seq_one_letter_code
_entity_poly.pdbx_strand_id
1 'polypeptide(L)'
;MAKSLGTGIGIVSVQKIDEINIREATFLAMERALKDLPMVPHSALIDGESLKSQIIPNKGIIKGDDKIDSIKAASIIAKVTRDRIMFQYGKIFPEYGFEQNSGYGTKVHMEALNQFKSTPIHRRTFSPVKKEMPTIKWLNENNRVQWMCEKLAALYLMENNF
;
A
#
# COMPACT_ATOMS: atom_id res chain seq x y z
N MET A 1 8.09 24.08 -18.71
CA MET A 1 7.76 23.11 -17.63
C MET A 1 9.00 22.89 -16.80
N ALA A 2 8.94 23.11 -15.50
CA ALA A 2 10.03 22.73 -14.60
C ALA A 2 10.19 21.21 -14.62
N LYS A 3 11.38 20.69 -14.86
CA LYS A 3 11.69 19.26 -14.79
C LYS A 3 11.90 18.90 -13.33
N SER A 4 11.36 17.75 -12.90
CA SER A 4 11.70 17.19 -11.59
C SER A 4 13.19 16.89 -11.51
N LEU A 5 13.83 17.24 -10.41
CA LEU A 5 15.23 16.93 -10.13
C LEU A 5 15.43 15.50 -9.63
N GLY A 6 14.37 14.88 -9.14
CA GLY A 6 14.35 13.51 -8.65
C GLY A 6 13.00 13.13 -8.07
N THR A 7 12.82 11.86 -7.82
CA THR A 7 11.66 11.28 -7.15
C THR A 7 12.13 10.35 -6.06
N GLY A 8 11.40 10.31 -4.93
CA GLY A 8 11.60 9.35 -3.85
C GLY A 8 10.30 8.62 -3.58
N ILE A 9 10.38 7.33 -3.26
CA ILE A 9 9.23 6.47 -3.00
C ILE A 9 9.35 5.85 -1.61
N GLY A 10 8.32 6.06 -0.79
CA GLY A 10 8.22 5.44 0.53
C GLY A 10 7.10 4.41 0.57
N ILE A 11 7.44 3.19 0.93
CA ILE A 11 6.49 2.08 1.04
C ILE A 11 6.44 1.60 2.50
N VAL A 12 5.24 1.31 2.98
CA VAL A 12 4.98 0.77 4.32
C VAL A 12 4.15 -0.50 4.18
N SER A 13 4.61 -1.59 4.79
CA SER A 13 3.94 -2.89 4.73
C SER A 13 2.61 -2.88 5.49
N VAL A 14 1.72 -3.82 5.14
CA VAL A 14 0.43 -3.99 5.83
C VAL A 14 0.60 -4.33 7.30
N GLN A 15 1.64 -5.10 7.66
CA GLN A 15 1.97 -5.43 9.05
C GLN A 15 2.27 -4.16 9.86
N LYS A 16 3.06 -3.25 9.27
CA LYS A 16 3.36 -1.97 9.92
C LYS A 16 2.13 -1.07 10.00
N ILE A 17 1.24 -1.09 8.99
CA ILE A 17 -0.05 -0.38 9.05
C ILE A 17 -0.92 -0.91 10.21
N ASP A 18 -0.98 -2.24 10.38
CA ASP A 18 -1.73 -2.86 11.48
C ASP A 18 -1.16 -2.52 12.86
N GLU A 19 0.16 -2.30 12.94
CA GLU A 19 0.86 -1.94 14.18
C GLU A 19 0.63 -0.47 14.59
N ILE A 20 0.80 0.48 13.65
CA ILE A 20 0.83 1.92 13.95
C ILE A 20 -0.37 2.70 13.43
N ASN A 21 -1.36 2.06 12.82
CA ASN A 21 -2.50 2.57 12.06
C ASN A 21 -2.14 3.25 10.73
N ILE A 22 -3.18 3.46 9.89
CA ILE A 22 -3.00 3.98 8.52
C ILE A 22 -2.48 5.43 8.49
N ARG A 23 -2.88 6.27 9.46
CA ARG A 23 -2.44 7.67 9.50
C ARG A 23 -0.94 7.78 9.77
N GLU A 24 -0.44 7.12 10.81
CA GLU A 24 0.99 7.12 11.15
C GLU A 24 1.81 6.38 10.08
N ALA A 25 1.27 5.33 9.47
CA ALA A 25 1.91 4.65 8.35
C ALA A 25 2.04 5.55 7.11
N THR A 26 1.06 6.43 6.86
CA THR A 26 1.14 7.42 5.78
C THR A 26 2.27 8.42 6.04
N PHE A 27 2.39 8.95 7.25
CA PHE A 27 3.52 9.82 7.62
C PHE A 27 4.87 9.11 7.48
N LEU A 28 4.96 7.86 7.95
CA LEU A 28 6.17 7.05 7.79
C LEU A 28 6.54 6.83 6.31
N ALA A 29 5.55 6.60 5.44
CA ALA A 29 5.78 6.48 4.00
C ALA A 29 6.31 7.79 3.41
N MET A 30 5.73 8.92 3.77
CA MET A 30 6.20 10.25 3.34
C MET A 30 7.64 10.52 3.79
N GLU A 31 7.99 10.19 5.04
CA GLU A 31 9.36 10.30 5.56
C GLU A 31 10.36 9.41 4.82
N ARG A 32 9.95 8.17 4.49
CA ARG A 32 10.76 7.28 3.66
C ARG A 32 10.97 7.84 2.25
N ALA A 33 9.92 8.40 1.64
CA ALA A 33 10.01 9.04 0.34
C ALA A 33 10.99 10.23 0.35
N LEU A 34 10.98 11.05 1.41
CA LEU A 34 11.94 12.15 1.57
C LEU A 34 13.39 11.65 1.70
N LYS A 35 13.60 10.53 2.39
CA LYS A 35 14.94 9.91 2.55
C LYS A 35 15.44 9.23 1.27
N ASP A 36 14.51 8.77 0.42
CA ASP A 36 14.81 8.11 -0.86
C ASP A 36 15.10 9.11 -2.00
N LEU A 37 14.93 10.40 -1.76
CA LEU A 37 15.27 11.43 -2.73
C LEU A 37 16.78 11.44 -3.04
N PRO A 38 17.19 11.64 -4.30
CA PRO A 38 18.60 11.67 -4.68
C PRO A 38 19.35 12.89 -4.11
N MET A 39 18.62 13.88 -3.59
CA MET A 39 19.16 15.06 -2.91
C MET A 39 18.27 15.50 -1.77
N VAL A 40 18.85 16.10 -0.74
CA VAL A 40 18.11 16.62 0.42
C VAL A 40 17.40 17.92 0.01
N PRO A 41 16.06 17.99 0.07
CA PRO A 41 15.33 19.22 -0.26
C PRO A 41 15.43 20.22 0.91
N HIS A 42 15.34 21.51 0.60
CA HIS A 42 15.33 22.59 1.61
C HIS A 42 14.04 22.58 2.44
N SER A 43 12.91 22.18 1.84
CA SER A 43 11.62 22.08 2.52
C SER A 43 10.71 21.13 1.76
N ALA A 44 9.63 20.65 2.42
CA ALA A 44 8.60 19.82 1.83
C ALA A 44 7.20 20.44 1.99
N LEU A 45 6.40 20.31 0.95
CA LEU A 45 4.95 20.52 1.00
C LEU A 45 4.27 19.16 1.08
N ILE A 46 3.43 18.98 2.08
CA ILE A 46 2.79 17.71 2.41
C ILE A 46 1.29 17.83 2.12
N ASP A 47 0.72 16.84 1.44
CA ASP A 47 -0.74 16.76 1.31
C ASP A 47 -1.37 16.43 2.66
N GLY A 48 -2.32 17.26 3.08
CA GLY A 48 -2.98 17.13 4.39
C GLY A 48 -2.22 17.82 5.52
N GLU A 49 -1.78 17.06 6.52
CA GLU A 49 -1.13 17.55 7.74
C GLU A 49 0.41 17.54 7.62
N SER A 50 1.05 18.45 8.35
CA SER A 50 2.52 18.49 8.44
C SER A 50 3.08 17.22 9.09
N LEU A 51 4.26 16.79 8.66
CA LEU A 51 5.00 15.72 9.34
C LEU A 51 5.41 16.18 10.74
N LYS A 52 5.28 15.29 11.70
CA LYS A 52 5.73 15.54 13.08
C LYS A 52 7.25 15.51 13.20
N SER A 53 7.90 14.73 12.34
CA SER A 53 9.36 14.65 12.32
C SER A 53 9.96 15.92 11.73
N GLN A 54 11.05 16.38 12.35
CA GLN A 54 11.81 17.57 11.95
C GLN A 54 12.95 17.22 10.98
N ILE A 55 12.79 16.18 10.14
CA ILE A 55 13.83 15.76 9.18
C ILE A 55 14.20 16.92 8.27
N ILE A 56 13.21 17.64 7.78
CA ILE A 56 13.33 18.89 7.02
C ILE A 56 12.18 19.83 7.39
N PRO A 57 12.30 21.14 7.19
CA PRO A 57 11.17 22.07 7.30
C PRO A 57 10.03 21.59 6.39
N ASN A 58 8.82 21.47 6.94
CA ASN A 58 7.68 21.00 6.15
C ASN A 58 6.40 21.73 6.52
N LYS A 59 5.47 21.79 5.56
CA LYS A 59 4.15 22.42 5.73
C LYS A 59 3.07 21.54 5.14
N GLY A 60 2.07 21.19 5.96
CA GLY A 60 0.85 20.51 5.52
C GLY A 60 -0.09 21.47 4.80
N ILE A 61 -0.70 21.00 3.73
CA ILE A 61 -1.69 21.75 2.93
C ILE A 61 -2.89 20.83 2.71
N ILE A 62 -4.00 21.15 3.34
CA ILE A 62 -5.25 20.39 3.20
C ILE A 62 -5.72 20.49 1.75
N LYS A 63 -5.96 19.31 1.13
CA LYS A 63 -6.24 19.16 -0.30
C LYS A 63 -5.13 19.81 -1.15
N GLY A 64 -3.89 19.50 -0.81
CA GLY A 64 -2.73 20.06 -1.46
C GLY A 64 -2.60 19.61 -2.91
N ASP A 65 -3.03 18.40 -3.21
CA ASP A 65 -3.07 17.82 -4.55
C ASP A 65 -4.01 18.57 -5.53
N ASP A 66 -5.06 19.22 -5.01
CA ASP A 66 -5.92 20.11 -5.81
C ASP A 66 -5.31 21.49 -6.03
N LYS A 67 -4.40 21.94 -5.16
CA LYS A 67 -3.95 23.34 -5.06
C LYS A 67 -2.52 23.57 -5.56
N ILE A 68 -1.65 22.56 -5.45
CA ILE A 68 -0.21 22.68 -5.64
C ILE A 68 0.28 21.62 -6.64
N ASP A 69 0.81 22.04 -7.78
CA ASP A 69 1.23 21.13 -8.85
C ASP A 69 2.30 20.12 -8.41
N SER A 70 3.23 20.51 -7.53
CA SER A 70 4.24 19.57 -7.02
C SER A 70 3.64 18.47 -6.13
N ILE A 71 2.63 18.79 -5.32
CA ILE A 71 1.89 17.81 -4.51
C ILE A 71 1.08 16.91 -5.44
N LYS A 72 0.38 17.47 -6.41
CA LYS A 72 -0.36 16.69 -7.42
C LYS A 72 0.56 15.71 -8.16
N ALA A 73 1.74 16.16 -8.61
CA ALA A 73 2.71 15.29 -9.27
C ALA A 73 3.16 14.14 -8.35
N ALA A 74 3.47 14.43 -7.10
CA ALA A 74 3.84 13.41 -6.10
C ALA A 74 2.70 12.41 -5.86
N SER A 75 1.47 12.87 -5.75
CA SER A 75 0.28 12.01 -5.57
C SER A 75 0.06 11.08 -6.77
N ILE A 76 0.29 11.56 -7.99
CA ILE A 76 0.21 10.74 -9.22
C ILE A 76 1.29 9.63 -9.18
N ILE A 77 2.53 9.98 -8.82
CA ILE A 77 3.63 9.00 -8.71
C ILE A 77 3.31 7.95 -7.65
N ALA A 78 2.85 8.37 -6.47
CA ALA A 78 2.46 7.47 -5.39
C ALA A 78 1.34 6.52 -5.84
N LYS A 79 0.30 7.05 -6.50
CA LYS A 79 -0.81 6.26 -7.03
C LYS A 79 -0.35 5.24 -8.07
N VAL A 80 0.42 5.66 -9.07
CA VAL A 80 0.90 4.76 -10.13
C VAL A 80 1.81 3.68 -9.56
N THR A 81 2.67 4.01 -8.60
CA THR A 81 3.53 3.05 -7.91
C THR A 81 2.70 2.01 -7.17
N ARG A 82 1.69 2.45 -6.40
CA ARG A 82 0.76 1.56 -5.70
C ARG A 82 0.01 0.65 -6.66
N ASP A 83 -0.53 1.20 -7.73
CA ASP A 83 -1.29 0.43 -8.72
C ASP A 83 -0.41 -0.64 -9.39
N ARG A 84 0.87 -0.35 -9.65
CA ARG A 84 1.85 -1.33 -10.16
C ARG A 84 2.11 -2.46 -9.15
N ILE A 85 2.27 -2.14 -7.87
CA ILE A 85 2.43 -3.16 -6.82
C ILE A 85 1.17 -4.04 -6.75
N MET A 86 -0.02 -3.45 -6.76
CA MET A 86 -1.27 -4.20 -6.72
C MET A 86 -1.48 -5.06 -7.97
N PHE A 87 -1.03 -4.61 -9.14
CA PHE A 87 -1.02 -5.41 -10.36
C PHE A 87 -0.15 -6.67 -10.21
N GLN A 88 1.04 -6.57 -9.60
CA GLN A 88 1.88 -7.75 -9.34
C GLN A 88 1.23 -8.70 -8.33
N TYR A 89 0.62 -8.16 -7.27
CA TYR A 89 -0.17 -8.99 -6.35
C TYR A 89 -1.37 -9.65 -7.05
N GLY A 90 -1.97 -9.02 -8.06
CA GLY A 90 -3.03 -9.60 -8.88
C GLY A 90 -2.60 -10.89 -9.60
N LYS A 91 -1.34 -10.99 -10.02
CA LYS A 91 -0.80 -12.22 -10.62
C LYS A 91 -0.69 -13.38 -9.62
N ILE A 92 -0.41 -13.07 -8.35
CA ILE A 92 -0.32 -14.07 -7.28
C ILE A 92 -1.73 -14.45 -6.78
N PHE A 93 -2.59 -13.46 -6.63
CA PHE A 93 -3.94 -13.57 -6.08
C PHE A 93 -5.00 -13.13 -7.11
N PRO A 94 -5.14 -13.80 -8.27
CA PRO A 94 -6.06 -13.38 -9.33
C PRO A 94 -7.53 -13.37 -8.88
N GLU A 95 -7.84 -14.16 -7.87
CA GLU A 95 -9.19 -14.29 -7.31
C GLU A 95 -9.75 -12.98 -6.76
N TYR A 96 -8.90 -12.05 -6.33
CA TYR A 96 -9.29 -10.78 -5.68
C TYR A 96 -9.45 -9.62 -6.66
N GLY A 97 -9.07 -9.78 -7.93
CA GLY A 97 -9.20 -8.75 -8.95
C GLY A 97 -8.34 -7.51 -8.70
N PHE A 98 -7.16 -7.65 -8.05
CA PHE A 98 -6.29 -6.53 -7.70
C PHE A 98 -5.77 -5.75 -8.91
N GLU A 99 -5.68 -6.38 -10.07
CA GLU A 99 -5.30 -5.73 -11.32
C GLU A 99 -6.28 -4.62 -11.73
N GLN A 100 -7.58 -4.78 -11.41
CA GLN A 100 -8.63 -3.83 -11.75
C GLN A 100 -8.98 -2.90 -10.58
N ASN A 101 -9.03 -3.43 -9.36
CA ASN A 101 -9.51 -2.69 -8.20
C ASN A 101 -8.40 -2.06 -7.35
N SER A 102 -7.11 -2.37 -7.62
CA SER A 102 -5.96 -1.88 -6.87
C SER A 102 -6.13 -2.01 -5.35
N GLY A 103 -6.83 -3.05 -4.89
CA GLY A 103 -7.10 -3.31 -3.46
C GLY A 103 -8.21 -2.43 -2.85
N TYR A 104 -8.95 -1.67 -3.65
CA TYR A 104 -10.15 -0.98 -3.17
C TYR A 104 -11.30 -1.98 -2.94
N GLY A 105 -12.18 -1.66 -1.97
CA GLY A 105 -13.30 -2.51 -1.56
C GLY A 105 -14.45 -2.53 -2.58
N THR A 106 -14.17 -2.87 -3.83
CA THR A 106 -15.20 -3.10 -4.85
C THR A 106 -16.03 -4.33 -4.50
N LYS A 107 -17.20 -4.47 -5.11
CA LYS A 107 -18.08 -5.62 -4.91
C LYS A 107 -17.33 -6.94 -5.18
N VAL A 108 -16.59 -7.01 -6.29
CA VAL A 108 -15.79 -8.19 -6.68
C VAL A 108 -14.75 -8.52 -5.62
N HIS A 109 -14.00 -7.52 -5.12
CA HIS A 109 -13.00 -7.73 -4.07
C HIS A 109 -13.64 -8.20 -2.76
N MET A 110 -14.79 -7.65 -2.37
CA MET A 110 -15.50 -8.05 -1.15
C MET A 110 -16.06 -9.47 -1.25
N GLU A 111 -16.58 -9.87 -2.41
CA GLU A 111 -17.02 -11.24 -2.67
C GLU A 111 -15.86 -12.24 -2.63
N ALA A 112 -14.73 -11.91 -3.25
CA ALA A 112 -13.52 -12.70 -3.19
C ALA A 112 -12.99 -12.84 -1.74
N LEU A 113 -12.98 -11.74 -0.98
CA LEU A 113 -12.57 -11.76 0.43
C LEU A 113 -13.47 -12.69 1.27
N ASN A 114 -14.76 -12.71 1.03
CA ASN A 114 -15.68 -13.64 1.69
C ASN A 114 -15.38 -15.10 1.33
N GLN A 115 -15.14 -15.38 0.06
CA GLN A 115 -14.93 -16.74 -0.45
C GLN A 115 -13.54 -17.30 -0.13
N PHE A 116 -12.48 -16.51 -0.38
CA PHE A 116 -11.08 -16.92 -0.31
C PHE A 116 -10.38 -16.48 0.99
N LYS A 117 -11.07 -15.71 1.84
CA LYS A 117 -10.60 -15.16 3.10
C LYS A 117 -9.47 -14.13 2.93
N SER A 118 -8.90 -13.65 4.02
CA SER A 118 -7.81 -12.68 3.95
C SER A 118 -6.47 -13.35 3.70
N THR A 119 -5.61 -12.66 2.97
CA THR A 119 -4.22 -13.04 2.68
C THR A 119 -3.26 -12.15 3.47
N PRO A 120 -1.94 -12.43 3.49
CA PRO A 120 -0.95 -11.61 4.21
C PRO A 120 -0.84 -10.17 3.75
N ILE A 121 -1.31 -9.84 2.53
CA ILE A 121 -1.31 -8.47 2.02
C ILE A 121 -2.56 -7.66 2.40
N HIS A 122 -3.50 -8.25 3.15
CA HIS A 122 -4.66 -7.56 3.69
C HIS A 122 -4.38 -7.01 5.09
N ARG A 123 -4.88 -5.81 5.37
CA ARG A 123 -4.81 -5.19 6.71
C ARG A 123 -5.75 -5.91 7.67
N ARG A 124 -5.20 -6.65 8.63
CA ARG A 124 -5.97 -7.47 9.59
C ARG A 124 -6.84 -6.64 10.53
N THR A 125 -6.43 -5.42 10.82
CA THR A 125 -7.18 -4.48 11.67
C THR A 125 -8.35 -3.82 10.96
N PHE A 126 -8.41 -3.88 9.62
CA PHE A 126 -9.49 -3.29 8.84
C PHE A 126 -10.78 -4.12 8.98
N SER A 127 -11.90 -3.46 9.37
CA SER A 127 -13.15 -4.14 9.77
C SER A 127 -13.64 -5.22 8.79
N PRO A 128 -13.74 -5.01 7.47
CA PRO A 128 -14.15 -6.06 6.54
C PRO A 128 -13.20 -7.26 6.55
N VAL A 129 -11.89 -7.03 6.58
CA VAL A 129 -10.86 -8.07 6.56
C VAL A 129 -10.86 -8.86 7.86
N LYS A 130 -11.02 -8.20 9.01
CA LYS A 130 -11.03 -8.83 10.33
C LYS A 130 -12.08 -9.94 10.46
N LYS A 131 -13.21 -9.81 9.77
CA LYS A 131 -14.29 -10.80 9.76
C LYS A 131 -13.99 -12.00 8.88
N GLU A 132 -13.11 -11.83 7.91
CA GLU A 132 -12.78 -12.82 6.89
C GLU A 132 -11.37 -13.42 7.07
N MET A 133 -10.90 -13.51 8.30
CA MET A 133 -9.64 -14.21 8.60
C MET A 133 -9.79 -15.72 8.36
N PRO A 134 -8.80 -16.38 7.72
CA PRO A 134 -8.85 -17.82 7.51
C PRO A 134 -8.82 -18.57 8.86
N THR A 135 -9.69 -19.56 9.00
CA THR A 135 -9.71 -20.45 10.16
C THR A 135 -9.08 -21.79 9.81
N ILE A 136 -8.63 -22.57 10.82
CA ILE A 136 -8.10 -23.93 10.61
C ILE A 136 -9.13 -24.81 9.90
N LYS A 137 -10.41 -24.69 10.27
CA LYS A 137 -11.51 -25.42 9.62
C LYS A 137 -11.57 -25.08 8.11
N TRP A 138 -11.56 -23.80 7.78
CA TRP A 138 -11.60 -23.35 6.38
C TRP A 138 -10.37 -23.80 5.59
N LEU A 139 -9.16 -23.78 6.19
CA LEU A 139 -7.92 -24.23 5.56
C LEU A 139 -7.95 -25.74 5.24
N ASN A 140 -8.55 -26.55 6.10
CA ASN A 140 -8.61 -28.02 5.91
C ASN A 140 -9.63 -28.46 4.87
N GLU A 141 -10.42 -27.54 4.30
CA GLU A 141 -11.41 -27.83 3.26
C GLU A 141 -10.80 -27.61 1.86
N ASN A 142 -11.12 -28.50 0.89
CA ASN A 142 -10.86 -28.30 -0.55
C ASN A 142 -9.43 -27.93 -0.92
N ASN A 143 -8.41 -28.56 -0.33
CA ASN A 143 -6.97 -28.31 -0.62
C ASN A 143 -6.52 -26.86 -0.41
N ARG A 144 -7.21 -26.09 0.45
CA ARG A 144 -6.89 -24.67 0.68
C ARG A 144 -5.54 -24.46 1.35
N VAL A 145 -5.05 -25.44 2.10
CA VAL A 145 -3.68 -25.42 2.66
C VAL A 145 -2.67 -25.37 1.53
N GLN A 146 -2.79 -26.26 0.54
CA GLN A 146 -1.90 -26.28 -0.61
C GLN A 146 -1.98 -24.95 -1.39
N TRP A 147 -3.20 -24.52 -1.73
CA TRP A 147 -3.43 -23.24 -2.39
C TRP A 147 -2.76 -22.07 -1.66
N MET A 148 -2.93 -21.97 -0.34
CA MET A 148 -2.32 -20.92 0.46
C MET A 148 -0.79 -21.01 0.47
N CYS A 149 -0.22 -22.22 0.61
CA CYS A 149 1.23 -22.41 0.58
C CYS A 149 1.85 -21.97 -0.75
N GLU A 150 1.23 -22.30 -1.88
CA GLU A 150 1.66 -21.88 -3.20
C GLU A 150 1.65 -20.34 -3.33
N LYS A 151 0.59 -19.67 -2.86
CA LYS A 151 0.49 -18.21 -2.85
C LYS A 151 1.54 -17.55 -1.95
N LEU A 152 1.77 -18.12 -0.77
CA LEU A 152 2.80 -17.62 0.16
C LEU A 152 4.21 -17.77 -0.41
N ALA A 153 4.50 -18.90 -1.06
CA ALA A 153 5.79 -19.12 -1.74
C ALA A 153 5.99 -18.10 -2.88
N ALA A 154 4.98 -17.90 -3.73
CA ALA A 154 5.03 -16.92 -4.81
C ALA A 154 5.21 -15.48 -4.28
N LEU A 155 4.51 -15.12 -3.20
CA LEU A 155 4.67 -13.83 -2.54
C LEU A 155 6.09 -13.64 -2.01
N TYR A 156 6.64 -14.64 -1.32
CA TYR A 156 8.00 -14.60 -0.80
C TYR A 156 9.04 -14.41 -1.91
N LEU A 157 8.91 -15.16 -3.00
CA LEU A 157 9.80 -15.04 -4.16
C LEU A 157 9.71 -13.65 -4.79
N MET A 158 8.51 -13.11 -4.97
CA MET A 158 8.30 -11.77 -5.52
C MET A 158 8.93 -10.68 -4.63
N GLU A 159 8.76 -10.76 -3.30
CA GLU A 159 9.29 -9.77 -2.36
C GLU A 159 10.81 -9.83 -2.20
N ASN A 160 11.44 -10.96 -2.54
CA ASN A 160 12.89 -11.16 -2.50
C ASN A 160 13.55 -11.12 -3.88
N ASN A 161 12.86 -10.63 -4.92
CA ASN A 161 13.39 -10.45 -6.28
C ASN A 161 13.90 -11.75 -6.96
N PHE A 162 13.22 -12.87 -6.73
CA PHE A 162 13.45 -14.12 -7.47
C PHE A 162 12.42 -14.31 -8.58
#